data_e45a0c1d9a502ce85a4e152e94330925
#
_entry.id   e45a0c1d9a502ce85a4e152e94330925
#
_cell.length_a   1.000
_cell.length_b   1.000
_cell.length_c   1.000
_cell.angle_alpha   90.00
_cell.angle_beta   90.00
_cell.angle_gamma   90.00
#
_symmetry.space_group_name_H-M   'P 1'
#
loop_
_entity.id
_entity.type
_entity.pdbx_description
1 polymer ?
#
loop_
_entity_poly.entity_id
_entity_poly.type
_entity_poly.pdbx_seq_one_letter_code
_entity_poly.pdbx_strand_id
1 'polypeptide(L)'
;MARRQLLALGFSRQAVQHRITTGRLHPVARGVYAVGWPYLDQRRRWATAVLAAATGAGTDAFPTQPYLGADAVLSHRSAAALWGIGNERRGRIDLSVRRKQSTSRTGMLVRRRPSLAVTAIRLVDDLPVTSPVQTLIDLATELGPIAIERAVNDADKRDLIDPEALRTALDDHAGEPGVRPLRQILDRLTFRLSDSDLEIFFRPIAASAGLPPPLSKQRVNRFEVDFFWPDLGLVVETDGLRYHRTPSAQKHDARRDRAHVIAGMTPLRFTHYEIRHEPHRVRFDLRRAAAMLQKRSRY
;
A
#
# COMPACT_ATOMS: atom_id res chain seq x y z
N MET A 1 27.69 2.42 6.07
CA MET A 1 28.62 1.63 5.22
C MET A 1 28.96 0.29 5.87
N ALA A 2 29.08 -0.77 5.09
CA ALA A 2 29.55 -2.05 5.61
C ALA A 2 31.10 -2.10 5.65
N ARG A 3 31.67 -2.89 6.56
CA ARG A 3 33.14 -3.05 6.66
C ARG A 3 33.79 -3.47 5.35
N ARG A 4 33.17 -4.40 4.61
CA ARG A 4 33.66 -4.84 3.29
C ARG A 4 33.76 -3.70 2.29
N GLN A 5 32.80 -2.77 2.29
CA GLN A 5 32.82 -1.58 1.43
C GLN A 5 33.97 -0.65 1.77
N LEU A 6 34.26 -0.45 3.07
CA LEU A 6 35.42 0.33 3.49
C LEU A 6 36.73 -0.31 3.03
N LEU A 7 36.84 -1.64 3.13
CA LEU A 7 38.04 -2.37 2.67
C LEU A 7 38.18 -2.29 1.14
N ALA A 8 37.07 -2.40 0.39
CA ALA A 8 37.06 -2.26 -1.07
C ALA A 8 37.47 -0.83 -1.52
N LEU A 9 37.17 0.20 -0.70
CA LEU A 9 37.68 1.57 -0.88
C LEU A 9 39.17 1.77 -0.54
N GLY A 10 39.87 0.69 -0.20
CA GLY A 10 41.28 0.73 0.13
C GLY A 10 41.61 1.06 1.59
N PHE A 11 40.62 1.18 2.48
CA PHE A 11 40.89 1.36 3.91
C PHE A 11 41.45 0.06 4.53
N SER A 12 42.60 0.13 5.17
CA SER A 12 43.13 -0.99 5.95
C SER A 12 42.25 -1.24 7.19
N ARG A 13 42.41 -2.43 7.79
CA ARG A 13 41.72 -2.77 9.06
C ARG A 13 42.08 -1.78 10.16
N GLN A 14 43.33 -1.35 10.22
CA GLN A 14 43.83 -0.37 11.19
C GLN A 14 43.22 1.02 10.93
N ALA A 15 43.12 1.44 9.66
CA ALA A 15 42.51 2.70 9.30
C ALA A 15 41.00 2.75 9.65
N VAL A 16 40.29 1.63 9.54
CA VAL A 16 38.87 1.54 9.98
C VAL A 16 38.82 1.64 11.51
N GLN A 17 39.67 0.92 12.24
CA GLN A 17 39.70 0.96 13.70
C GLN A 17 40.05 2.37 14.23
N HIS A 18 41.03 3.03 13.66
CA HIS A 18 41.35 4.42 14.00
C HIS A 18 40.18 5.39 13.81
N ARG A 19 39.38 5.22 12.71
CA ARG A 19 38.18 6.05 12.49
C ARG A 19 37.05 5.77 13.47
N ILE A 20 36.97 4.55 13.98
CA ILE A 20 36.04 4.21 15.09
C ILE A 20 36.48 4.92 16.36
N THR A 21 37.76 4.81 16.71
CA THR A 21 38.34 5.42 17.93
C THR A 21 38.21 6.96 17.91
N THR A 22 38.40 7.56 16.74
CA THR A 22 38.31 9.04 16.55
C THR A 22 36.88 9.54 16.31
N GLY A 23 35.84 8.69 16.41
CA GLY A 23 34.42 9.08 16.25
C GLY A 23 34.02 9.48 14.83
N ARG A 24 34.82 9.12 13.81
CA ARG A 24 34.47 9.32 12.41
C ARG A 24 33.59 8.20 11.83
N LEU A 25 33.67 7.01 12.46
CA LEU A 25 32.82 5.87 12.16
C LEU A 25 32.18 5.40 13.46
N HIS A 26 30.85 5.26 13.46
CA HIS A 26 30.09 4.80 14.62
C HIS A 26 29.53 3.40 14.33
N PRO A 27 29.88 2.37 15.11
CA PRO A 27 29.28 1.05 14.97
C PRO A 27 27.78 1.09 15.22
N VAL A 28 26.96 0.73 14.21
CA VAL A 28 25.49 0.73 14.30
C VAL A 28 24.91 -0.69 14.19
N ALA A 29 25.67 -1.61 13.61
CA ALA A 29 25.42 -3.05 13.62
C ALA A 29 26.75 -3.78 13.41
N ARG A 30 26.76 -5.11 13.62
CA ARG A 30 27.98 -5.92 13.41
C ARG A 30 28.52 -5.74 11.99
N GLY A 31 29.65 -5.09 11.84
CA GLY A 31 30.31 -4.82 10.57
C GLY A 31 29.64 -3.74 9.73
N VAL A 32 28.78 -2.92 10.32
CA VAL A 32 28.15 -1.76 9.67
C VAL A 32 28.37 -0.51 10.51
N TYR A 33 28.74 0.56 9.87
CA TYR A 33 29.10 1.83 10.49
C TYR A 33 28.32 3.00 9.90
N ALA A 34 27.85 3.89 10.76
CA ALA A 34 27.43 5.24 10.36
C ALA A 34 28.68 6.11 10.18
N VAL A 35 28.66 6.98 9.16
CA VAL A 35 29.74 7.91 8.87
C VAL A 35 29.37 9.27 9.44
N GLY A 36 30.22 9.82 10.27
CA GLY A 36 30.11 11.18 10.82
C GLY A 36 29.08 11.31 11.96
N TRP A 37 27.89 10.73 11.87
CA TRP A 37 26.82 10.92 12.84
C TRP A 37 26.17 9.58 13.26
N PRO A 38 26.01 9.29 14.57
CA PRO A 38 25.53 7.99 15.03
C PRO A 38 24.02 7.80 14.96
N TYR A 39 23.25 8.88 14.82
CA TYR A 39 21.79 8.78 14.82
C TYR A 39 21.25 8.22 13.51
N LEU A 40 20.34 7.27 13.65
CA LEU A 40 19.68 6.60 12.52
C LEU A 40 18.20 7.00 12.49
N ASP A 41 17.82 7.73 11.46
CA ASP A 41 16.43 7.85 11.05
C ASP A 41 15.92 6.49 10.53
N GLN A 42 14.64 6.39 10.24
CA GLN A 42 14.02 5.13 9.79
C GLN A 42 14.71 4.57 8.55
N ARG A 43 15.04 5.42 7.59
CA ARG A 43 15.69 5.01 6.34
C ARG A 43 17.10 4.47 6.55
N ARG A 44 17.88 5.14 7.38
CA ARG A 44 19.23 4.67 7.77
C ARG A 44 19.18 3.37 8.54
N ARG A 45 18.14 3.16 9.36
CA ARG A 45 17.91 1.89 10.05
C ARG A 45 17.65 0.76 9.05
N TRP A 46 16.83 0.98 8.02
CA TRP A 46 16.62 0.01 6.95
C TRP A 46 17.91 -0.29 6.17
N ALA A 47 18.66 0.75 5.78
CA ALA A 47 19.95 0.59 5.12
C ALA A 47 20.94 -0.22 5.98
N THR A 48 20.99 0.08 7.27
CA THR A 48 21.81 -0.66 8.24
C THR A 48 21.42 -2.13 8.30
N ALA A 49 20.12 -2.43 8.34
CA ALA A 49 19.60 -3.80 8.40
C ALA A 49 19.94 -4.59 7.13
N VAL A 50 19.71 -4.00 5.96
CA VAL A 50 20.08 -4.60 4.65
C VAL A 50 21.58 -4.88 4.60
N LEU A 51 22.43 -3.90 4.90
CA LEU A 51 23.89 -4.06 4.89
C LEU A 51 24.38 -5.10 5.91
N ALA A 52 23.74 -5.18 7.08
CA ALA A 52 24.07 -6.15 8.11
C ALA A 52 23.62 -7.57 7.73
N ALA A 53 22.52 -7.71 7.00
CA ALA A 53 22.01 -8.99 6.56
C ALA A 53 22.72 -9.52 5.30
N ALA A 54 23.24 -8.65 4.45
CA ALA A 54 23.92 -9.03 3.21
C ALA A 54 25.30 -9.67 3.48
N THR A 55 25.65 -10.70 2.68
CA THR A 55 26.94 -11.42 2.81
C THR A 55 28.05 -10.90 1.90
N GLY A 56 27.73 -10.05 0.94
CA GLY A 56 28.69 -9.47 0.02
C GLY A 56 28.72 -10.08 -1.38
N ALA A 57 28.08 -11.20 -1.60
CA ALA A 57 27.92 -11.70 -2.97
C ALA A 57 27.04 -10.71 -3.77
N GLY A 58 27.64 -10.02 -4.73
CA GLY A 58 26.97 -9.03 -5.56
C GLY A 58 26.96 -7.57 -5.04
N THR A 59 27.67 -7.29 -3.93
CA THR A 59 27.77 -5.92 -3.37
C THR A 59 29.14 -5.29 -3.52
N ASP A 60 30.07 -5.95 -4.22
CA ASP A 60 31.48 -5.53 -4.31
C ASP A 60 31.70 -4.43 -5.38
N ALA A 61 30.70 -4.12 -6.21
CA ALA A 61 30.78 -3.05 -7.18
C ALA A 61 30.32 -1.71 -6.54
N PHE A 62 31.26 -0.82 -6.33
CA PHE A 62 31.00 0.61 -6.12
C PHE A 62 30.56 1.27 -7.43
N PRO A 63 29.85 2.32 -7.36
CA PRO A 63 28.42 2.50 -7.19
C PRO A 63 27.75 3.09 -8.43
N THR A 64 27.76 2.43 -9.56
CA THR A 64 26.86 2.84 -10.65
C THR A 64 25.50 2.15 -10.58
N GLN A 65 25.41 1.02 -9.87
CA GLN A 65 24.14 0.34 -9.52
C GLN A 65 24.36 -0.51 -8.25
N PRO A 66 24.33 0.05 -7.05
CA PRO A 66 24.88 -0.58 -5.85
C PRO A 66 24.12 -1.78 -5.30
N TYR A 67 22.92 -2.12 -5.81
CA TYR A 67 22.08 -3.12 -5.16
C TYR A 67 21.38 -4.14 -6.06
N LEU A 68 21.56 -4.11 -7.37
CA LEU A 68 20.93 -5.07 -8.30
C LEU A 68 21.34 -6.53 -8.05
N GLY A 69 22.40 -6.77 -7.29
CA GLY A 69 22.84 -8.09 -6.85
C GLY A 69 22.66 -8.35 -5.35
N ALA A 70 21.96 -7.47 -4.61
CA ALA A 70 21.81 -7.61 -3.18
C ALA A 70 21.18 -8.95 -2.81
N ASP A 71 21.86 -9.70 -1.95
CA ASP A 71 21.35 -10.96 -1.39
C ASP A 71 20.40 -10.75 -0.21
N ALA A 72 20.19 -9.48 0.22
CA ALA A 72 19.28 -9.08 1.27
C ALA A 72 18.44 -7.87 0.82
N VAL A 73 17.14 -7.93 0.98
CA VAL A 73 16.18 -6.90 0.56
C VAL A 73 15.15 -6.65 1.66
N LEU A 74 14.62 -5.42 1.74
CA LEU A 74 13.44 -5.14 2.55
C LEU A 74 12.24 -5.92 2.01
N SER A 75 11.43 -6.49 2.89
CA SER A 75 10.25 -7.28 2.51
C SER A 75 9.11 -7.10 3.50
N HIS A 76 7.96 -7.71 3.24
CA HIS A 76 6.81 -7.74 4.15
C HIS A 76 6.46 -6.34 4.67
N ARG A 77 6.37 -6.17 5.99
CA ARG A 77 5.94 -4.91 6.61
C ARG A 77 6.93 -3.77 6.47
N SER A 78 8.23 -4.03 6.43
CA SER A 78 9.21 -2.98 6.20
C SER A 78 9.19 -2.48 4.75
N ALA A 79 8.97 -3.38 3.78
CA ALA A 79 8.72 -2.99 2.40
C ALA A 79 7.40 -2.20 2.26
N ALA A 80 6.34 -2.68 2.92
CA ALA A 80 5.05 -1.99 2.92
C ALA A 80 5.15 -0.57 3.50
N ALA A 81 5.92 -0.39 4.57
CA ALA A 81 6.17 0.93 5.15
C ALA A 81 6.97 1.85 4.22
N LEU A 82 7.95 1.31 3.50
CA LEU A 82 8.71 2.07 2.49
C LEU A 82 7.83 2.49 1.31
N TRP A 83 6.95 1.59 0.83
CA TRP A 83 5.96 1.89 -0.22
C TRP A 83 4.81 2.78 0.26
N GLY A 84 4.64 2.96 1.58
CA GLY A 84 3.54 3.71 2.17
C GLY A 84 2.18 2.99 2.13
N ILE A 85 2.19 1.67 1.95
CA ILE A 85 1.00 0.81 1.86
C ILE A 85 0.75 -0.02 3.14
N GLY A 86 1.45 0.28 4.20
CA GLY A 86 1.32 -0.38 5.49
C GLY A 86 2.29 0.16 6.53
N ASN A 87 2.23 -0.41 7.72
CA ASN A 87 3.05 -0.01 8.85
C ASN A 87 4.07 -1.08 9.21
N GLU A 88 5.25 -0.65 9.60
CA GLU A 88 6.30 -1.51 10.13
C GLU A 88 5.93 -2.04 11.53
N ARG A 89 6.48 -3.19 11.90
CA ARG A 89 6.43 -3.68 13.29
C ARG A 89 7.39 -2.87 14.16
N ARG A 90 6.94 -2.44 15.32
CA ARG A 90 7.81 -1.73 16.27
C ARG A 90 9.04 -2.57 16.59
N GLY A 91 10.22 -1.96 16.46
CA GLY A 91 11.50 -2.55 16.82
C GLY A 91 11.95 -3.73 15.96
N ARG A 92 11.31 -3.99 14.81
CA ARG A 92 11.60 -5.15 13.97
C ARG A 92 11.58 -4.78 12.50
N ILE A 93 12.68 -5.05 11.81
CA ILE A 93 12.83 -4.83 10.36
C ILE A 93 12.71 -6.17 9.64
N ASP A 94 11.79 -6.24 8.68
CA ASP A 94 11.55 -7.44 7.88
C ASP A 94 12.46 -7.45 6.65
N LEU A 95 13.20 -8.52 6.49
CA LEU A 95 14.15 -8.74 5.40
C LEU A 95 13.94 -10.11 4.75
N SER A 96 14.11 -10.17 3.44
CA SER A 96 14.27 -11.44 2.71
C SER A 96 15.70 -11.58 2.21
N VAL A 97 16.26 -12.79 2.34
CA VAL A 97 17.61 -13.11 1.84
C VAL A 97 17.52 -14.23 0.80
N ARG A 98 18.23 -14.06 -0.32
CA ARG A 98 18.23 -15.00 -1.45
C ARG A 98 19.12 -16.21 -1.27
N ARG A 99 19.83 -16.32 -0.17
CA ARG A 99 20.73 -17.43 0.15
C ARG A 99 20.08 -18.51 1.01
N LYS A 100 20.67 -19.70 1.01
CA LYS A 100 20.17 -20.83 1.81
C LYS A 100 20.41 -20.67 3.31
N GLN A 101 21.41 -19.89 3.72
CA GLN A 101 21.73 -19.64 5.13
C GLN A 101 21.37 -18.20 5.53
N SER A 102 20.80 -18.03 6.70
CA SER A 102 20.55 -16.72 7.28
C SER A 102 20.94 -16.74 8.76
N THR A 103 21.46 -15.62 9.23
CA THR A 103 21.70 -15.38 10.66
C THR A 103 20.59 -14.48 11.18
N SER A 104 19.83 -14.97 12.15
CA SER A 104 18.91 -14.11 12.90
C SER A 104 19.73 -13.06 13.68
N ARG A 105 19.22 -11.83 13.72
CA ARG A 105 19.84 -10.71 14.44
C ARG A 105 18.78 -9.97 15.24
N THR A 106 19.17 -9.46 16.39
CA THR A 106 18.26 -8.62 17.20
C THR A 106 17.71 -7.46 16.38
N GLY A 107 16.40 -7.25 16.47
CA GLY A 107 15.71 -6.20 15.71
C GLY A 107 15.46 -6.48 14.22
N MET A 108 15.81 -7.67 13.73
CA MET A 108 15.61 -8.07 12.35
C MET A 108 14.86 -9.39 12.26
N LEU A 109 13.89 -9.49 11.37
CA LEU A 109 13.23 -10.73 10.98
C LEU A 109 13.68 -11.11 9.58
N VAL A 110 14.60 -12.06 9.50
CA VAL A 110 15.24 -12.45 8.24
C VAL A 110 14.61 -13.74 7.73
N ARG A 111 13.95 -13.67 6.57
CA ARG A 111 13.36 -14.83 5.89
C ARG A 111 14.24 -15.29 4.75
N ARG A 112 14.41 -16.61 4.66
CA ARG A 112 15.16 -17.24 3.57
C ARG A 112 14.26 -17.45 2.37
N ARG A 113 14.60 -16.85 1.25
CA ARG A 113 13.87 -16.95 -0.03
C ARG A 113 14.84 -17.12 -1.20
N PRO A 114 15.45 -18.30 -1.36
CA PRO A 114 16.41 -18.56 -2.45
C PRO A 114 15.79 -18.36 -3.84
N SER A 115 14.48 -18.61 -3.96
CA SER A 115 13.71 -18.47 -5.20
C SER A 115 13.21 -17.05 -5.49
N LEU A 116 13.49 -16.07 -4.63
CA LEU A 116 13.07 -14.69 -4.87
C LEU A 116 13.71 -14.17 -6.16
N ALA A 117 12.90 -13.93 -7.17
CA ALA A 117 13.36 -13.48 -8.48
C ALA A 117 13.99 -12.06 -8.39
N VAL A 118 14.99 -11.78 -9.21
CA VAL A 118 15.58 -10.43 -9.31
C VAL A 118 14.55 -9.44 -9.81
N THR A 119 13.67 -9.86 -10.71
CA THR A 119 12.56 -9.07 -11.23
C THR A 119 11.54 -8.65 -10.17
N ALA A 120 11.48 -9.37 -9.05
CA ALA A 120 10.65 -9.03 -7.89
C ALA A 120 11.32 -8.03 -6.92
N ILE A 121 12.50 -7.50 -7.26
CA ILE A 121 13.23 -6.52 -6.46
C ILE A 121 13.23 -5.18 -7.18
N ARG A 122 13.06 -4.12 -6.42
CA ARG A 122 13.17 -2.72 -6.87
C ARG A 122 14.19 -1.99 -6.02
N LEU A 123 14.67 -0.91 -6.56
CA LEU A 123 15.51 0.03 -5.85
C LEU A 123 14.70 1.30 -5.58
N VAL A 124 14.52 1.64 -4.32
CA VAL A 124 13.85 2.88 -3.89
C VAL A 124 14.84 3.65 -3.04
N ASP A 125 15.27 4.78 -3.54
CA ASP A 125 16.26 5.63 -2.87
C ASP A 125 17.49 4.83 -2.39
N ASP A 126 18.07 4.04 -3.26
CA ASP A 126 19.21 3.15 -2.99
C ASP A 126 18.93 2.00 -2.00
N LEU A 127 17.69 1.74 -1.61
CA LEU A 127 17.32 0.61 -0.78
C LEU A 127 16.73 -0.52 -1.63
N PRO A 128 17.29 -1.72 -1.60
CA PRO A 128 16.67 -2.88 -2.25
C PRO A 128 15.44 -3.30 -1.46
N VAL A 129 14.32 -3.40 -2.16
CA VAL A 129 13.00 -3.70 -1.60
C VAL A 129 12.24 -4.65 -2.52
N THR A 130 11.38 -5.49 -1.97
CA THR A 130 10.46 -6.29 -2.80
C THR A 130 9.53 -5.36 -3.60
N SER A 131 9.25 -5.71 -4.86
CA SER A 131 8.29 -4.97 -5.71
C SER A 131 6.94 -4.83 -5.00
N PRO A 132 6.10 -3.85 -5.36
CA PRO A 132 4.77 -3.72 -4.78
C PRO A 132 3.96 -5.01 -4.85
N VAL A 133 3.96 -5.71 -5.98
CA VAL A 133 3.30 -7.02 -6.16
C VAL A 133 3.82 -8.04 -5.15
N GLN A 134 5.14 -8.23 -5.08
CA GLN A 134 5.74 -9.17 -4.15
C GLN A 134 5.50 -8.77 -2.69
N THR A 135 5.51 -7.49 -2.39
CA THR A 135 5.21 -6.96 -1.04
C THR A 135 3.77 -7.30 -0.63
N LEU A 136 2.80 -7.17 -1.52
CA LEU A 136 1.41 -7.54 -1.26
C LEU A 136 1.25 -9.06 -1.06
N ILE A 137 1.93 -9.88 -1.86
CA ILE A 137 1.98 -11.34 -1.68
C ILE A 137 2.56 -11.68 -0.30
N ASP A 138 3.67 -11.04 0.08
CA ASP A 138 4.31 -11.25 1.37
C ASP A 138 3.38 -10.84 2.53
N LEU A 139 2.71 -9.70 2.43
CA LEU A 139 1.75 -9.22 3.43
C LEU A 139 0.56 -10.17 3.59
N ALA A 140 0.10 -10.77 2.51
CA ALA A 140 -1.03 -11.70 2.52
C ALA A 140 -0.76 -12.99 3.31
N THR A 141 0.50 -13.28 3.63
CA THR A 141 0.87 -14.38 4.55
C THR A 141 0.70 -14.02 6.02
N GLU A 142 0.56 -12.73 6.36
CA GLU A 142 0.63 -12.25 7.74
C GLU A 142 -0.59 -11.44 8.18
N LEU A 143 -1.29 -10.85 7.21
CA LEU A 143 -2.41 -9.95 7.47
C LEU A 143 -3.73 -10.65 7.21
N GLY A 144 -4.75 -10.27 7.98
CA GLY A 144 -6.12 -10.67 7.69
C GLY A 144 -6.71 -9.94 6.48
N PRO A 145 -7.84 -10.44 5.94
CA PRO A 145 -8.43 -9.94 4.69
C PRO A 145 -8.62 -8.43 4.62
N ILE A 146 -9.16 -7.82 5.67
CA ILE A 146 -9.41 -6.36 5.74
C ILE A 146 -8.12 -5.55 5.62
N ALA A 147 -7.06 -6.01 6.28
CA ALA A 147 -5.78 -5.28 6.27
C ALA A 147 -5.06 -5.42 4.91
N ILE A 148 -5.21 -6.56 4.24
CA ILE A 148 -4.69 -6.78 2.88
C ILE A 148 -5.49 -5.97 1.87
N GLU A 149 -6.80 -5.95 1.94
CA GLU A 149 -7.64 -5.11 1.08
C GLU A 149 -7.23 -3.64 1.19
N ARG A 150 -7.00 -3.15 2.42
CA ARG A 150 -6.48 -1.79 2.63
C ARG A 150 -5.12 -1.59 1.95
N ALA A 151 -4.19 -2.54 2.09
CA ALA A 151 -2.87 -2.44 1.48
C ALA A 151 -2.93 -2.41 -0.06
N VAL A 152 -3.82 -3.21 -0.67
CA VAL A 152 -4.10 -3.18 -2.11
C VAL A 152 -4.64 -1.82 -2.53
N ASN A 153 -5.64 -1.31 -1.82
CA ASN A 153 -6.24 0.00 -2.10
C ASN A 153 -5.24 1.15 -1.93
N ASP A 154 -4.37 1.09 -0.92
CA ASP A 154 -3.33 2.10 -0.72
C ASP A 154 -2.24 2.03 -1.81
N ALA A 155 -1.94 0.83 -2.32
CA ALA A 155 -1.01 0.64 -3.43
C ALA A 155 -1.58 1.18 -4.75
N ASP A 156 -2.86 0.96 -5.00
CA ASP A 156 -3.58 1.48 -6.14
C ASP A 156 -3.66 3.02 -6.11
N LYS A 157 -4.07 3.61 -4.99
CA LYS A 157 -4.12 5.08 -4.79
C LYS A 157 -2.78 5.78 -5.03
N ARG A 158 -1.67 5.05 -4.91
CA ARG A 158 -0.31 5.54 -5.11
C ARG A 158 0.26 5.21 -6.49
N ASP A 159 -0.57 4.68 -7.39
CA ASP A 159 -0.16 4.23 -8.72
C ASP A 159 0.99 3.20 -8.70
N LEU A 160 1.10 2.42 -7.62
CA LEU A 160 2.12 1.38 -7.48
C LEU A 160 1.71 0.08 -8.15
N ILE A 161 0.42 -0.20 -8.18
CA ILE A 161 -0.18 -1.39 -8.83
C ILE A 161 -1.52 -1.02 -9.45
N ASP A 162 -1.92 -1.85 -10.40
CA ASP A 162 -3.27 -1.96 -10.93
C ASP A 162 -3.87 -3.28 -10.44
N PRO A 163 -5.03 -3.33 -9.74
CA PRO A 163 -5.61 -4.57 -9.23
C PRO A 163 -5.90 -5.61 -10.31
N GLU A 164 -6.27 -5.21 -11.53
CA GLU A 164 -6.45 -6.17 -12.64
C GLU A 164 -5.10 -6.70 -13.14
N ALA A 165 -4.10 -5.83 -13.26
CA ALA A 165 -2.73 -6.24 -13.56
C ALA A 165 -2.13 -7.08 -12.43
N LEU A 166 -2.43 -6.74 -11.16
CA LEU A 166 -2.02 -7.56 -10.01
C LEU A 166 -2.62 -8.96 -10.10
N ARG A 167 -3.91 -9.09 -10.43
CA ARG A 167 -4.56 -10.39 -10.61
C ARG A 167 -3.84 -11.26 -11.64
N THR A 168 -3.49 -10.67 -12.79
CA THR A 168 -2.73 -11.36 -13.83
C THR A 168 -1.32 -11.72 -13.37
N ALA A 169 -0.62 -10.80 -12.71
CA ALA A 169 0.72 -11.02 -12.19
C ALA A 169 0.80 -12.15 -11.15
N LEU A 170 -0.30 -12.43 -10.42
CA LEU A 170 -0.34 -13.55 -9.47
C LEU A 170 -0.20 -14.93 -10.15
N ASP A 171 -0.39 -15.04 -11.45
CA ASP A 171 -0.18 -16.29 -12.20
C ASP A 171 1.32 -16.66 -12.23
N ASP A 172 2.19 -15.66 -12.37
CA ASP A 172 3.65 -15.82 -12.32
C ASP A 172 4.17 -16.20 -10.92
N HIS A 173 3.34 -16.02 -9.89
CA HIS A 173 3.66 -16.31 -8.49
C HIS A 173 2.92 -17.55 -7.96
N ALA A 174 2.42 -18.41 -8.85
CA ALA A 174 1.67 -19.61 -8.47
C ALA A 174 2.47 -20.47 -7.48
N GLY A 175 1.81 -20.89 -6.39
CA GLY A 175 2.44 -21.68 -5.33
C GLY A 175 3.05 -20.86 -4.16
N GLU A 176 3.19 -19.54 -4.26
CA GLU A 176 3.56 -18.74 -3.10
C GLU A 176 2.40 -18.64 -2.09
N PRO A 177 2.65 -18.81 -0.78
CA PRO A 177 1.57 -18.90 0.23
C PRO A 177 0.61 -17.72 0.27
N GLY A 178 1.09 -16.50 -0.07
CA GLY A 178 0.28 -15.28 -0.09
C GLY A 178 -0.61 -15.13 -1.30
N VAL A 179 -0.41 -15.91 -2.37
CA VAL A 179 -1.18 -15.79 -3.62
C VAL A 179 -2.65 -16.14 -3.41
N ARG A 180 -2.92 -17.25 -2.72
CA ARG A 180 -4.31 -17.69 -2.48
C ARG A 180 -5.14 -16.68 -1.67
N PRO A 181 -4.68 -16.18 -0.51
CA PRO A 181 -5.41 -15.12 0.22
C PRO A 181 -5.58 -13.85 -0.61
N LEU A 182 -4.56 -13.43 -1.37
CA LEU A 182 -4.63 -12.24 -2.19
C LEU A 182 -5.61 -12.40 -3.35
N ARG A 183 -5.63 -13.56 -4.02
CA ARG A 183 -6.63 -13.89 -5.05
C ARG A 183 -8.06 -13.86 -4.50
N GLN A 184 -8.30 -14.38 -3.31
CA GLN A 184 -9.62 -14.33 -2.68
C GLN A 184 -10.14 -12.90 -2.50
N ILE A 185 -9.24 -11.96 -2.22
CA ILE A 185 -9.57 -10.54 -2.10
C ILE A 185 -9.80 -9.93 -3.48
N LEU A 186 -8.98 -10.30 -4.48
CA LEU A 186 -9.07 -9.81 -5.84
C LEU A 186 -10.12 -10.56 -6.68
N ASP A 187 -10.76 -11.60 -6.15
CA ASP A 187 -11.76 -12.37 -6.90
C ASP A 187 -12.99 -11.48 -7.18
N ARG A 188 -13.40 -11.45 -8.45
CA ARG A 188 -14.51 -10.64 -8.93
C ARG A 188 -15.84 -10.96 -8.26
N LEU A 189 -15.99 -12.16 -7.71
CA LEU A 189 -17.19 -12.56 -6.96
C LEU A 189 -17.21 -12.03 -5.53
N THR A 190 -16.03 -11.80 -4.90
CA THR A 190 -15.89 -11.18 -3.58
C THR A 190 -15.66 -9.67 -3.65
N PHE A 191 -15.09 -9.20 -4.76
CA PHE A 191 -14.89 -7.78 -5.07
C PHE A 191 -16.08 -7.13 -5.81
N ARG A 192 -16.82 -7.91 -6.54
CA ARG A 192 -18.19 -7.59 -6.95
C ARG A 192 -19.14 -8.09 -5.85
N LEU A 193 -19.24 -7.32 -4.81
CA LEU A 193 -20.61 -7.11 -4.39
C LEU A 193 -21.31 -6.61 -5.67
N SER A 194 -22.26 -7.37 -6.14
CA SER A 194 -23.11 -6.92 -7.24
C SER A 194 -23.61 -5.52 -6.84
N ASP A 195 -23.92 -4.69 -7.78
CA ASP A 195 -24.59 -3.42 -7.48
C ASP A 195 -25.75 -3.63 -6.48
N SER A 196 -26.40 -4.81 -6.52
CA SER A 196 -27.41 -5.27 -5.56
C SER A 196 -26.87 -5.47 -4.14
N ASP A 197 -25.66 -5.97 -3.95
CA ASP A 197 -25.12 -6.18 -2.58
C ASP A 197 -24.71 -4.84 -1.96
N LEU A 198 -24.15 -3.92 -2.72
CA LEU A 198 -23.90 -2.56 -2.27
C LEU A 198 -25.21 -1.85 -1.90
N GLU A 199 -26.28 -2.05 -2.67
CA GLU A 199 -27.60 -1.56 -2.34
C GLU A 199 -28.11 -2.15 -1.01
N ILE A 200 -27.97 -3.44 -0.82
CA ILE A 200 -28.37 -4.14 0.43
C ILE A 200 -27.66 -3.55 1.64
N PHE A 201 -26.37 -3.28 1.56
CA PHE A 201 -25.59 -2.72 2.67
C PHE A 201 -25.81 -1.22 2.86
N PHE A 202 -25.93 -0.45 1.79
CA PHE A 202 -26.05 1.00 1.86
C PHE A 202 -27.43 1.46 2.35
N ARG A 203 -28.53 0.81 1.94
CA ARG A 203 -29.91 1.20 2.33
C ARG A 203 -30.12 1.27 3.83
N PRO A 204 -29.70 0.29 4.67
CA PRO A 204 -29.81 0.38 6.12
C PRO A 204 -29.01 1.57 6.70
N ILE A 205 -27.84 1.89 6.11
CA ILE A 205 -27.03 3.04 6.56
C ILE A 205 -27.77 4.33 6.27
N ALA A 206 -28.33 4.50 5.06
CA ALA A 206 -29.12 5.67 4.68
C ALA A 206 -30.36 5.84 5.56
N ALA A 207 -31.09 4.76 5.82
CA ALA A 207 -32.24 4.76 6.74
C ALA A 207 -31.82 5.17 8.18
N SER A 208 -30.70 4.64 8.68
CA SER A 208 -30.16 5.02 10.01
C SER A 208 -29.65 6.46 10.08
N ALA A 209 -29.37 7.09 8.94
CA ALA A 209 -29.06 8.52 8.82
C ALA A 209 -30.32 9.42 8.82
N GLY A 210 -31.53 8.82 8.81
CA GLY A 210 -32.81 9.55 8.79
C GLY A 210 -33.27 9.95 7.39
N LEU A 211 -32.71 9.33 6.34
CA LEU A 211 -33.15 9.55 4.95
C LEU A 211 -34.34 8.63 4.62
N PRO A 212 -35.34 9.12 3.84
CA PRO A 212 -36.40 8.27 3.32
C PRO A 212 -35.82 7.25 2.31
N PRO A 213 -36.60 6.23 1.92
CA PRO A 213 -36.17 5.29 0.88
C PRO A 213 -35.76 6.02 -0.41
N PRO A 214 -34.57 5.74 -0.95
CA PRO A 214 -34.11 6.37 -2.19
C PRO A 214 -34.77 5.74 -3.42
N LEU A 215 -34.84 6.49 -4.50
CA LEU A 215 -35.00 5.93 -5.83
C LEU A 215 -33.67 5.34 -6.29
N SER A 216 -33.66 4.08 -6.75
CA SER A 216 -32.44 3.40 -7.21
C SER A 216 -32.36 3.35 -8.72
N LYS A 217 -31.12 3.34 -9.26
CA LYS A 217 -30.84 3.21 -10.69
C LYS A 217 -31.63 4.19 -11.56
N GLN A 218 -31.71 5.43 -11.10
CA GLN A 218 -32.40 6.49 -11.82
C GLN A 218 -31.48 7.20 -12.81
N ARG A 219 -32.05 7.66 -13.90
CA ARG A 219 -31.35 8.49 -14.87
C ARG A 219 -31.53 9.98 -14.53
N VAL A 220 -30.46 10.57 -13.97
CA VAL A 220 -30.44 11.97 -13.52
C VAL A 220 -29.38 12.72 -14.34
N ASN A 221 -29.77 13.84 -15.00
CA ASN A 221 -28.85 14.64 -15.83
C ASN A 221 -28.10 13.81 -16.89
N ARG A 222 -28.80 12.85 -17.52
CA ARG A 222 -28.26 11.91 -18.54
C ARG A 222 -27.31 10.83 -17.98
N PHE A 223 -27.05 10.79 -16.68
CA PHE A 223 -26.24 9.78 -16.03
C PHE A 223 -27.12 8.87 -15.19
N GLU A 224 -26.83 7.58 -15.20
CA GLU A 224 -27.44 6.64 -14.27
C GLU A 224 -26.75 6.80 -12.92
N VAL A 225 -27.53 6.89 -11.83
CA VAL A 225 -27.07 7.05 -10.45
C VAL A 225 -27.60 5.91 -9.58
N ASP A 226 -26.82 5.48 -8.60
CA ASP A 226 -27.20 4.36 -7.76
C ASP A 226 -28.39 4.70 -6.85
N PHE A 227 -28.34 5.89 -6.21
CA PHE A 227 -29.39 6.35 -5.31
C PHE A 227 -29.69 7.82 -5.52
N PHE A 228 -30.99 8.14 -5.49
CA PHE A 228 -31.46 9.50 -5.71
C PHE A 228 -32.60 9.87 -4.74
N TRP A 229 -32.50 11.03 -4.12
CA TRP A 229 -33.54 11.67 -3.33
C TRP A 229 -33.96 12.98 -4.00
N PRO A 230 -35.04 12.97 -4.79
CA PRO A 230 -35.49 14.15 -5.56
C PRO A 230 -35.76 15.36 -4.67
N ASP A 231 -36.47 15.16 -3.56
CA ASP A 231 -36.90 16.23 -2.66
C ASP A 231 -35.70 16.92 -1.97
N LEU A 232 -34.56 16.26 -1.88
CA LEU A 232 -33.33 16.79 -1.32
C LEU A 232 -32.34 17.26 -2.39
N GLY A 233 -32.55 16.90 -3.65
CA GLY A 233 -31.55 17.05 -4.69
C GLY A 233 -30.26 16.30 -4.36
N LEU A 234 -30.34 15.20 -3.62
CA LEU A 234 -29.19 14.39 -3.21
C LEU A 234 -29.02 13.20 -4.15
N VAL A 235 -27.85 13.09 -4.72
CA VAL A 235 -27.40 11.95 -5.52
C VAL A 235 -26.30 11.22 -4.79
N VAL A 236 -26.41 9.90 -4.66
CA VAL A 236 -25.36 9.08 -4.07
C VAL A 236 -24.95 7.99 -5.03
N GLU A 237 -23.66 7.85 -5.19
CA GLU A 237 -23.00 6.80 -5.95
C GLU A 237 -22.21 5.90 -5.01
N THR A 238 -22.33 4.61 -5.21
CA THR A 238 -21.59 3.60 -4.48
C THR A 238 -20.55 3.00 -5.41
N ASP A 239 -19.33 3.50 -5.30
CA ASP A 239 -18.25 2.99 -6.14
C ASP A 239 -17.79 1.63 -5.61
N GLY A 240 -18.03 0.56 -6.39
CA GLY A 240 -17.21 -0.63 -6.32
C GLY A 240 -15.74 -0.26 -6.56
N LEU A 241 -14.83 -1.16 -6.24
CA LEU A 241 -13.37 -0.96 -6.30
C LEU A 241 -12.81 -0.57 -7.69
N ARG A 242 -13.39 0.41 -8.33
CA ARG A 242 -12.86 1.02 -9.56
C ARG A 242 -11.94 2.18 -9.22
N TYR A 243 -10.82 1.90 -8.58
CA TYR A 243 -9.73 2.89 -8.47
C TYR A 243 -8.98 3.07 -9.80
N HIS A 244 -9.18 2.18 -10.79
CA HIS A 244 -8.62 2.37 -12.12
C HIS A 244 -9.51 3.28 -12.95
N ARG A 245 -9.35 4.54 -12.69
CA ARG A 245 -9.87 5.53 -13.61
C ARG A 245 -8.76 5.88 -14.58
N THR A 246 -8.83 5.29 -15.77
CA THR A 246 -8.08 5.85 -16.88
C THR A 246 -8.33 7.36 -16.94
N PRO A 247 -7.41 8.18 -17.44
CA PRO A 247 -7.65 9.63 -17.58
C PRO A 247 -8.98 9.97 -18.25
N SER A 248 -9.48 9.11 -19.17
CA SER A 248 -10.79 9.23 -19.78
C SER A 248 -11.94 8.95 -18.80
N ALA A 249 -11.82 7.94 -17.94
CA ALA A 249 -12.79 7.64 -16.90
C ALA A 249 -12.86 8.74 -15.84
N GLN A 250 -11.70 9.24 -15.37
CA GLN A 250 -11.64 10.40 -14.46
C GLN A 250 -12.29 11.66 -15.06
N LYS A 251 -12.06 11.93 -16.36
CA LYS A 251 -12.73 13.03 -17.06
C LYS A 251 -14.25 12.83 -17.11
N HIS A 252 -14.70 11.60 -17.35
CA HIS A 252 -16.13 11.28 -17.40
C HIS A 252 -16.80 11.48 -16.04
N ASP A 253 -16.20 11.00 -14.97
CA ASP A 253 -16.71 11.16 -13.60
C ASP A 253 -16.74 12.62 -13.16
N ALA A 254 -15.65 13.35 -13.38
CA ALA A 254 -15.62 14.79 -13.11
C ALA A 254 -16.64 15.59 -13.93
N ARG A 255 -16.97 15.12 -15.14
CA ARG A 255 -18.03 15.71 -15.96
C ARG A 255 -19.41 15.42 -15.38
N ARG A 256 -19.64 14.19 -14.90
CA ARG A 256 -20.89 13.77 -14.26
C ARG A 256 -21.14 14.55 -12.98
N ASP A 257 -20.14 14.60 -12.08
CA ASP A 257 -20.25 15.33 -10.81
C ASP A 257 -20.53 16.82 -11.05
N ARG A 258 -19.83 17.44 -12.01
CA ARG A 258 -20.11 18.84 -12.39
C ARG A 258 -21.53 19.03 -12.93
N ALA A 259 -22.02 18.09 -13.74
CA ALA A 259 -23.38 18.19 -14.27
C ALA A 259 -24.44 18.15 -13.17
N HIS A 260 -24.25 17.32 -12.14
CA HIS A 260 -25.12 17.27 -10.97
C HIS A 260 -25.05 18.56 -10.16
N VAL A 261 -23.85 19.08 -9.89
CA VAL A 261 -23.66 20.36 -9.16
C VAL A 261 -24.28 21.54 -9.92
N ILE A 262 -24.06 21.65 -11.22
CA ILE A 262 -24.65 22.71 -12.06
C ILE A 262 -26.18 22.64 -12.06
N ALA A 263 -26.76 21.44 -11.99
CA ALA A 263 -28.19 21.23 -11.84
C ALA A 263 -28.74 21.44 -10.43
N GLY A 264 -27.94 21.99 -9.51
CA GLY A 264 -28.31 22.27 -8.13
C GLY A 264 -28.36 21.07 -7.22
N MET A 265 -27.87 19.92 -7.66
CA MET A 265 -27.81 18.68 -6.89
C MET A 265 -26.54 18.56 -6.09
N THR A 266 -26.58 17.75 -5.04
CA THR A 266 -25.43 17.42 -4.21
C THR A 266 -25.02 15.98 -4.49
N PRO A 267 -23.96 15.73 -5.26
CA PRO A 267 -23.44 14.40 -5.45
C PRO A 267 -22.57 14.01 -4.27
N LEU A 268 -22.78 12.82 -3.71
CA LEU A 268 -21.90 12.14 -2.76
C LEU A 268 -21.46 10.82 -3.36
N ARG A 269 -20.26 10.40 -3.00
CA ARG A 269 -19.70 9.14 -3.43
C ARG A 269 -19.10 8.41 -2.26
N PHE A 270 -19.49 7.16 -2.09
CA PHE A 270 -18.97 6.28 -1.06
C PHE A 270 -18.37 5.05 -1.70
N THR A 271 -17.18 4.71 -1.25
CA THR A 271 -16.50 3.49 -1.69
C THR A 271 -17.12 2.26 -1.01
N HIS A 272 -17.00 1.10 -1.66
CA HIS A 272 -17.33 -0.18 -1.06
C HIS A 272 -16.70 -0.36 0.33
N TYR A 273 -15.45 0.07 0.48
CA TYR A 273 -14.73 -0.01 1.75
C TYR A 273 -15.43 0.81 2.85
N GLU A 274 -15.81 2.06 2.58
CA GLU A 274 -16.51 2.93 3.55
C GLU A 274 -17.85 2.34 3.94
N ILE A 275 -18.63 1.85 2.97
CA ILE A 275 -19.95 1.23 3.21
C ILE A 275 -19.81 -0.01 4.10
N ARG A 276 -18.80 -0.83 3.86
CA ARG A 276 -18.63 -2.12 4.50
C ARG A 276 -17.93 -2.03 5.86
N HIS A 277 -16.93 -1.16 5.99
CA HIS A 277 -16.02 -1.13 7.13
C HIS A 277 -16.08 0.16 7.95
N GLU A 278 -16.64 1.25 7.39
CA GLU A 278 -16.80 2.54 8.07
C GLU A 278 -18.26 3.05 8.01
N PRO A 279 -19.29 2.20 8.24
CA PRO A 279 -20.70 2.59 8.06
C PRO A 279 -21.12 3.76 8.97
N HIS A 280 -20.47 3.92 10.11
CA HIS A 280 -20.70 5.04 11.03
C HIS A 280 -20.29 6.38 10.40
N ARG A 281 -19.22 6.41 9.59
CA ARG A 281 -18.73 7.59 8.88
C ARG A 281 -19.66 7.93 7.72
N VAL A 282 -20.03 6.94 6.91
CA VAL A 282 -21.03 7.11 5.84
C VAL A 282 -22.34 7.66 6.40
N ARG A 283 -22.84 7.10 7.51
CA ARG A 283 -24.05 7.59 8.19
C ARG A 283 -23.90 9.04 8.66
N PHE A 284 -22.75 9.41 9.22
CA PHE A 284 -22.49 10.78 9.69
C PHE A 284 -22.52 11.78 8.53
N ASP A 285 -21.87 11.46 7.41
CA ASP A 285 -21.80 12.32 6.23
C ASP A 285 -23.17 12.46 5.56
N LEU A 286 -23.94 11.37 5.44
CA LEU A 286 -25.32 11.39 4.94
C LEU A 286 -26.23 12.25 5.82
N ARG A 287 -26.13 12.13 7.14
CA ARG A 287 -26.93 12.93 8.09
C ARG A 287 -26.63 14.42 7.97
N ARG A 288 -25.35 14.79 7.84
CA ARG A 288 -24.92 16.20 7.62
C ARG A 288 -25.45 16.75 6.31
N ALA A 289 -25.32 15.98 5.24
CA ALA A 289 -25.81 16.38 3.91
C ALA A 289 -27.33 16.57 3.95
N ALA A 290 -28.09 15.61 4.48
CA ALA A 290 -29.53 15.70 4.62
C ALA A 290 -29.96 16.94 5.41
N ALA A 291 -29.34 17.20 6.56
CA ALA A 291 -29.67 18.37 7.39
C ALA A 291 -29.38 19.70 6.68
N MET A 292 -28.28 19.77 5.91
CA MET A 292 -27.93 20.96 5.10
C MET A 292 -28.96 21.19 3.98
N LEU A 293 -29.36 20.14 3.27
CA LEU A 293 -30.26 20.20 2.12
C LEU A 293 -31.69 20.52 2.55
N GLN A 294 -32.20 19.95 3.66
CA GLN A 294 -33.49 20.28 4.22
C GLN A 294 -33.61 21.76 4.63
N LYS A 295 -32.55 22.38 5.09
CA LYS A 295 -32.52 23.83 5.36
C LYS A 295 -32.62 24.64 4.07
N ARG A 296 -31.96 24.23 3.00
CA ARG A 296 -32.02 24.93 1.68
C ARG A 296 -33.39 24.85 1.02
N SER A 297 -34.14 23.77 1.22
CA SER A 297 -35.48 23.56 0.64
C SER A 297 -36.59 24.36 1.36
N ARG A 298 -36.29 25.01 2.49
CA ARG A 298 -37.26 25.80 3.26
C ARG A 298 -37.20 27.32 2.96
N TYR A 299 -36.25 27.72 2.14
CA TYR A 299 -36.08 29.09 1.66
C TYR A 299 -36.23 29.19 0.15
#